data_67c8b56a3b323424f97402529239e4d4
#
_entry.id   67c8b56a3b323424f97402529239e4d4
#
_cell.length_a   1.000
_cell.length_b   1.000
_cell.length_c   1.000
_cell.angle_alpha   90.00
_cell.angle_beta   90.00
_cell.angle_gamma   90.00
#
_symmetry.space_group_name_H-M   'P 1'
#
loop_
_entity.id
_entity.type
_entity.pdbx_description
1 polymer ?
#
loop_
_entity_poly.entity_id
_entity_poly.type
_entity_poly.pdbx_seq_one_letter_code
_entity_poly.pdbx_strand_id
1 'polypeptide(L)'
;MIEVIGIRFKKAGKIYYFNPNGVTTEFGDKVIVETVRGIEIGIVEVPSKELKEESFAMKLKPVVRKATQEDLDRYEENKKKEKEAEDIFIKKSAKHNLEMNLVDTEYTFDRSKLIFYFTADGRIDFRELVKELAAIFRTRIELRQIGVRDEAKTMGGIGCCGRPLCCSTWLGDFQSVSIKMAKDQNLSLNPTKISGICGRLFCCLNYEHQVYEGILREMPNVGSIVQTPDGKGKVLETKTILEEVKVQVENKKADTIEVKK
;
A
#
# COMPACT_ATOMS: atom_id res chain seq x y z
N MET A 1 5.88 5.32 29.09
CA MET A 1 4.65 4.85 28.40
C MET A 1 3.82 6.07 28.07
N ILE A 2 3.31 6.14 26.85
CA ILE A 2 2.38 7.20 26.42
C ILE A 2 1.13 6.55 25.86
N GLU A 3 -0.01 7.18 26.13
CA GLU A 3 -1.29 6.75 25.59
C GLU A 3 -1.44 7.21 24.14
N VAL A 4 -1.84 6.29 23.26
CA VAL A 4 -1.97 6.55 21.84
C VAL A 4 -3.23 5.93 21.28
N ILE A 5 -3.79 6.54 20.22
CA ILE A 5 -4.84 5.96 19.40
C ILE A 5 -4.37 5.86 17.96
N GLY A 6 -4.76 4.79 17.26
CA GLY A 6 -4.46 4.58 15.84
C GLY A 6 -5.62 5.03 14.96
N ILE A 7 -5.35 5.97 14.06
CA ILE A 7 -6.35 6.58 13.18
C ILE A 7 -6.00 6.30 11.73
N ARG A 8 -6.99 5.97 10.93
CA ARG A 8 -6.91 5.76 9.49
C ARG A 8 -7.78 6.76 8.75
N PHE A 9 -7.24 7.34 7.68
CA PHE A 9 -7.93 8.36 6.87
C PHE A 9 -8.56 7.79 5.59
N LYS A 10 -8.00 6.72 5.03
CA LYS A 10 -8.51 6.05 3.80
C LYS A 10 -8.57 4.54 4.02
N LYS A 11 -9.52 3.85 3.40
CA LYS A 11 -9.85 2.42 3.61
C LYS A 11 -8.63 1.48 3.69
N ALA A 12 -7.64 1.63 2.84
CA ALA A 12 -6.38 0.86 2.86
C ALA A 12 -5.17 1.74 3.21
N GLY A 13 -5.41 2.83 3.95
CA GLY A 13 -4.37 3.76 4.38
C GLY A 13 -3.52 3.21 5.53
N LYS A 14 -2.36 3.82 5.72
CA LYS A 14 -1.53 3.60 6.90
C LYS A 14 -2.27 4.07 8.15
N ILE A 15 -2.07 3.36 9.26
CA ILE A 15 -2.55 3.79 10.57
C ILE A 15 -1.53 4.79 11.12
N TYR A 16 -2.01 5.95 11.52
CA TYR A 16 -1.21 6.99 12.16
C TYR A 16 -1.59 7.08 13.63
N TYR A 17 -0.59 7.23 14.49
CA TYR A 17 -0.81 7.32 15.91
C TYR A 17 -0.90 8.78 16.35
N PHE A 18 -1.86 9.05 17.25
CA PHE A 18 -2.14 10.37 17.82
C PHE A 18 -2.25 10.27 19.34
N ASN A 19 -2.03 11.39 20.01
CA ASN A 19 -2.33 11.51 21.44
C ASN A 19 -3.85 11.65 21.62
N PRO A 20 -4.51 10.79 22.40
CA PRO A 20 -5.96 10.87 22.63
C PRO A 20 -6.42 12.18 23.28
N ASN A 21 -5.54 12.91 23.98
CA ASN A 21 -5.82 14.21 24.59
C ASN A 21 -7.09 14.21 25.47
N GLY A 22 -7.31 13.14 26.24
CA GLY A 22 -8.47 12.97 27.10
C GLY A 22 -9.78 12.61 26.39
N VAL A 23 -9.75 12.40 25.07
CA VAL A 23 -10.92 11.97 24.29
C VAL A 23 -11.04 10.46 24.35
N THR A 24 -12.09 9.95 25.01
CA THR A 24 -12.40 8.52 25.02
C THR A 24 -12.95 8.08 23.66
N THR A 25 -12.32 7.11 23.03
CA THR A 25 -12.69 6.64 21.69
C THR A 25 -12.81 5.12 21.65
N GLU A 26 -13.70 4.62 20.79
CA GLU A 26 -13.91 3.21 20.49
C GLU A 26 -13.52 2.92 19.04
N PHE A 27 -13.37 1.64 18.71
CA PHE A 27 -13.14 1.21 17.33
C PHE A 27 -14.29 1.67 16.42
N GLY A 28 -13.95 2.27 15.30
CA GLY A 28 -14.91 2.80 14.33
C GLY A 28 -15.38 4.23 14.59
N ASP A 29 -15.06 4.83 15.74
CA ASP A 29 -15.35 6.23 15.99
C ASP A 29 -14.71 7.15 14.94
N LYS A 30 -15.45 8.16 14.50
CA LYS A 30 -14.89 9.22 13.66
C LYS A 30 -14.40 10.37 14.53
N VAL A 31 -13.18 10.80 14.30
CA VAL A 31 -12.49 11.83 15.08
C VAL A 31 -11.92 12.92 14.20
N ILE A 32 -11.87 14.11 14.73
CA ILE A 32 -11.21 15.27 14.13
C ILE A 32 -9.80 15.37 14.69
N VAL A 33 -8.82 15.42 13.80
CA VAL A 33 -7.41 15.51 14.15
C VAL A 33 -6.71 16.61 13.37
N GLU A 34 -5.65 17.14 13.95
CA GLU A 34 -4.76 18.04 13.25
C GLU A 34 -3.61 17.27 12.60
N THR A 35 -3.47 17.39 11.28
CA THR A 35 -2.39 16.76 10.52
C THR A 35 -1.42 17.82 9.95
N VAL A 36 -0.41 17.38 9.23
CA VAL A 36 0.47 18.30 8.47
C VAL A 36 -0.30 19.02 7.35
N ARG A 37 -1.43 18.44 6.90
CA ARG A 37 -2.27 18.98 5.82
C ARG A 37 -3.33 19.95 6.32
N GLY A 38 -3.55 20.01 7.62
CA GLY A 38 -4.62 20.75 8.27
C GLY A 38 -5.51 19.84 9.11
N ILE A 39 -6.73 20.26 9.35
CA ILE A 39 -7.75 19.50 10.08
C ILE A 39 -8.30 18.42 9.14
N GLU A 40 -8.32 17.19 9.61
CA GLU A 40 -8.84 16.03 8.87
C GLU A 40 -9.76 15.19 9.75
N ILE A 41 -10.71 14.50 9.11
CA ILE A 41 -11.55 13.50 9.77
C ILE A 41 -10.94 12.12 9.52
N GLY A 42 -10.80 11.33 10.60
CA GLY A 42 -10.28 9.97 10.51
C GLY A 42 -11.12 8.99 11.28
N ILE A 43 -10.90 7.70 11.06
CA ILE A 43 -11.59 6.60 11.73
C ILE A 43 -10.61 5.94 12.69
N VAL A 44 -11.05 5.71 13.92
CA VAL A 44 -10.28 5.00 14.95
C VAL A 44 -10.22 3.52 14.59
N GLU A 45 -9.03 3.03 14.27
CA GLU A 45 -8.75 1.62 13.97
C GLU A 45 -8.11 0.89 15.14
N VAL A 46 -7.40 1.62 15.99
CA VAL A 46 -6.80 1.10 17.21
C VAL A 46 -7.27 1.98 18.36
N PRO A 47 -8.14 1.47 19.25
CA PRO A 47 -8.53 2.17 20.45
C PRO A 47 -7.33 2.54 21.32
N SER A 48 -7.57 3.35 22.33
CA SER A 48 -6.51 3.80 23.23
C SER A 48 -5.70 2.64 23.80
N LYS A 49 -4.37 2.75 23.67
CA LYS A 49 -3.40 1.82 24.23
C LYS A 49 -2.12 2.52 24.64
N GLU A 50 -1.42 1.94 25.59
CA GLU A 50 -0.11 2.42 26.02
C GLU A 50 1.00 1.84 25.12
N LEU A 51 1.89 2.69 24.63
CA LEU A 51 3.10 2.32 23.92
C LEU A 51 4.32 3.01 24.52
N LYS A 52 5.51 2.47 24.24
CA LYS A 52 6.77 3.11 24.62
C LYS A 52 6.97 4.37 23.80
N GLU A 53 7.32 5.47 24.44
CA GLU A 53 7.57 6.76 23.79
C GLU A 53 8.71 6.68 22.77
N GLU A 54 9.72 5.87 23.04
CA GLU A 54 10.85 5.61 22.15
C GLU A 54 10.44 5.03 20.78
N SER A 55 9.23 4.49 20.66
CA SER A 55 8.69 3.96 19.40
C SER A 55 8.29 5.06 18.40
N PHE A 56 8.31 6.32 18.80
CA PHE A 56 7.90 7.44 17.97
C PHE A 56 9.05 8.43 17.76
N ALA A 57 9.41 8.66 16.50
CA ALA A 57 10.47 9.60 16.12
C ALA A 57 10.10 11.08 16.35
N MET A 58 8.80 11.38 16.52
CA MET A 58 8.29 12.75 16.68
C MET A 58 7.17 12.80 17.72
N LYS A 59 6.98 13.98 18.32
CA LYS A 59 5.86 14.24 19.25
C LYS A 59 4.52 14.00 18.54
N LEU A 60 3.67 13.19 19.16
CA LEU A 60 2.35 12.88 18.62
C LEU A 60 1.45 14.11 18.65
N LYS A 61 0.75 14.37 17.55
CA LYS A 61 -0.27 15.40 17.48
C LYS A 61 -1.52 14.96 18.26
N PRO A 62 -2.27 15.89 18.85
CA PRO A 62 -3.46 15.56 19.63
C PRO A 62 -4.66 15.28 18.73
N VAL A 63 -5.57 14.45 19.23
CA VAL A 63 -6.96 14.41 18.76
C VAL A 63 -7.64 15.70 19.26
N VAL A 64 -8.37 16.35 18.36
CA VAL A 64 -9.09 17.59 18.72
C VAL A 64 -10.39 17.23 19.47
N ARG A 65 -11.21 16.35 18.87
CA ARG A 65 -12.49 15.90 19.44
C ARG A 65 -13.09 14.74 18.61
N LYS A 66 -14.14 14.10 19.11
CA LYS A 66 -15.01 13.25 18.29
C LYS A 66 -15.73 14.09 17.24
N ALA A 67 -16.01 13.50 16.08
CA ALA A 67 -16.80 14.14 15.04
C ALA A 67 -18.26 14.27 15.47
N THR A 68 -18.83 15.44 15.25
CA THR A 68 -20.26 15.72 15.43
C THR A 68 -21.05 15.34 14.18
N GLN A 69 -22.40 15.35 14.27
CA GLN A 69 -23.23 15.12 13.09
C GLN A 69 -22.99 16.19 12.01
N GLU A 70 -22.78 17.42 12.39
CA GLU A 70 -22.46 18.52 11.46
C GLU A 70 -21.13 18.27 10.71
N ASP A 71 -20.14 17.69 11.38
CA ASP A 71 -18.87 17.31 10.75
C ASP A 71 -19.07 16.19 9.71
N LEU A 72 -19.94 15.24 10.03
CA LEU A 72 -20.28 14.14 9.11
C LEU A 72 -21.02 14.67 7.88
N ASP A 73 -21.99 15.53 8.08
CA ASP A 73 -22.77 16.15 7.01
C ASP A 73 -21.84 16.99 6.10
N ARG A 74 -20.91 17.75 6.70
CA ARG A 74 -19.88 18.49 5.97
C ARG A 74 -18.95 17.59 5.17
N TYR A 75 -18.55 16.46 5.75
CA TYR A 75 -17.73 15.48 5.05
C TYR A 75 -18.44 14.89 3.83
N GLU A 76 -19.74 14.54 3.98
CA GLU A 76 -20.54 14.03 2.87
C GLU A 76 -20.78 15.10 1.78
N GLU A 77 -20.99 16.34 2.19
CA GLU A 77 -21.09 17.46 1.23
C GLU A 77 -19.77 17.67 0.46
N ASN A 78 -18.62 17.55 1.16
CA ASN A 78 -17.32 17.59 0.49
C ASN A 78 -17.22 16.48 -0.56
N LYS A 79 -17.64 15.26 -0.23
CA LYS A 79 -17.63 14.12 -1.17
C LYS A 79 -18.51 14.35 -2.42
N LYS A 80 -19.63 15.05 -2.29
CA LYS A 80 -20.45 15.44 -3.45
C LYS A 80 -19.72 16.46 -4.32
N LYS A 81 -19.14 17.49 -3.70
CA LYS A 81 -18.37 18.53 -4.40
C LYS A 81 -17.11 18.01 -5.08
N GLU A 82 -16.46 16.99 -4.50
CA GLU A 82 -15.32 16.32 -5.10
C GLU A 82 -15.68 15.71 -6.46
N LYS A 83 -16.84 15.03 -6.57
CA LYS A 83 -17.33 14.47 -7.85
C LYS A 83 -17.61 15.54 -8.89
N GLU A 84 -18.22 16.65 -8.49
CA GLU A 84 -18.43 17.79 -9.40
C GLU A 84 -17.09 18.38 -9.88
N ALA A 85 -16.10 18.43 -8.98
CA ALA A 85 -14.76 18.92 -9.30
C ALA A 85 -14.01 17.98 -10.26
N GLU A 86 -14.21 16.67 -10.17
CA GLU A 86 -13.67 15.68 -11.11
C GLU A 86 -14.13 15.94 -12.54
N ASP A 87 -15.43 16.11 -12.72
CA ASP A 87 -16.00 16.39 -14.05
C ASP A 87 -15.46 17.69 -14.67
N ILE A 88 -15.29 18.71 -13.85
CA ILE A 88 -14.72 19.99 -14.29
C ILE A 88 -13.25 19.81 -14.64
N PHE A 89 -12.49 19.12 -13.80
CA PHE A 89 -11.08 18.86 -14.05
C PHE A 89 -10.85 18.12 -15.37
N ILE A 90 -11.60 17.04 -15.62
CA ILE A 90 -11.47 16.24 -16.84
C ILE A 90 -11.75 17.10 -18.09
N LYS A 91 -12.81 17.93 -18.07
CA LYS A 91 -13.12 18.83 -19.17
C LYS A 91 -12.02 19.88 -19.41
N LYS A 92 -11.43 20.41 -18.32
CA LYS A 92 -10.41 21.44 -18.40
C LYS A 92 -9.04 20.88 -18.82
N SER A 93 -8.64 19.74 -18.29
CA SER A 93 -7.40 19.07 -18.70
C SER A 93 -7.42 18.70 -20.19
N ALA A 94 -8.55 18.20 -20.70
CA ALA A 94 -8.74 17.93 -22.12
C ALA A 94 -8.64 19.21 -22.98
N LYS A 95 -9.22 20.34 -22.53
CA LYS A 95 -9.11 21.63 -23.22
C LYS A 95 -7.66 22.13 -23.35
N HIS A 96 -6.83 21.84 -22.36
CA HIS A 96 -5.41 22.18 -22.35
C HIS A 96 -4.52 21.13 -23.04
N ASN A 97 -5.11 20.07 -23.64
CA ASN A 97 -4.39 18.95 -24.28
C ASN A 97 -3.34 18.32 -23.35
N LEU A 98 -3.64 18.17 -22.06
CA LEU A 98 -2.75 17.56 -21.08
C LEU A 98 -3.00 16.05 -21.01
N GLU A 99 -1.96 15.27 -21.31
CA GLU A 99 -1.98 13.79 -21.20
C GLU A 99 -1.82 13.38 -19.74
N MET A 100 -2.90 13.44 -18.98
CA MET A 100 -2.96 13.10 -17.58
C MET A 100 -4.29 12.41 -17.23
N ASN A 101 -4.22 11.38 -16.40
CA ASN A 101 -5.39 10.66 -15.92
C ASN A 101 -5.69 11.08 -14.49
N LEU A 102 -6.87 11.62 -14.24
CA LEU A 102 -7.34 11.89 -12.89
C LEU A 102 -7.63 10.58 -12.17
N VAL A 103 -7.16 10.44 -10.94
CA VAL A 103 -7.32 9.22 -10.12
C VAL A 103 -8.22 9.47 -8.91
N ASP A 104 -8.07 10.61 -8.25
CA ASP A 104 -8.84 10.94 -7.04
C ASP A 104 -8.86 12.46 -6.85
N THR A 105 -9.89 12.94 -6.19
CA THR A 105 -10.07 14.35 -5.85
C THR A 105 -10.41 14.46 -4.37
N GLU A 106 -9.80 15.39 -3.65
CA GLU A 106 -9.95 15.51 -2.21
C GLU A 106 -10.04 16.97 -1.77
N TYR A 107 -11.12 17.35 -1.14
CA TYR A 107 -11.17 18.59 -0.34
C TYR A 107 -10.58 18.35 1.04
N THR A 108 -9.76 19.29 1.53
CA THR A 108 -9.47 19.34 2.96
C THR A 108 -10.78 19.54 3.74
N PHE A 109 -10.84 19.05 4.97
CA PHE A 109 -12.08 19.10 5.77
C PHE A 109 -12.61 20.53 5.93
N ASP A 110 -11.72 21.51 6.04
CA ASP A 110 -12.02 22.95 6.15
C ASP A 110 -12.29 23.63 4.80
N ARG A 111 -12.16 22.89 3.66
CA ARG A 111 -12.25 23.39 2.28
C ARG A 111 -11.20 24.45 1.91
N SER A 112 -10.14 24.56 2.68
CA SER A 112 -9.07 25.52 2.37
C SER A 112 -8.25 25.11 1.13
N LYS A 113 -8.28 23.81 0.77
CA LYS A 113 -7.56 23.26 -0.37
C LYS A 113 -8.41 22.23 -1.11
N LEU A 114 -8.20 22.15 -2.42
CA LEU A 114 -8.70 21.11 -3.31
C LEU A 114 -7.50 20.44 -3.98
N ILE A 115 -7.35 19.15 -3.78
CA ILE A 115 -6.21 18.36 -4.24
C ILE A 115 -6.69 17.39 -5.30
N PHE A 116 -6.04 17.43 -6.47
CA PHE A 116 -6.28 16.47 -7.55
C PHE A 116 -5.08 15.53 -7.64
N TYR A 117 -5.33 14.24 -7.52
CA TYR A 117 -4.34 13.20 -7.70
C TYR A 117 -4.41 12.66 -9.12
N PHE A 118 -3.31 12.66 -9.83
CA PHE A 118 -3.28 12.22 -11.22
C PHE A 118 -2.05 11.37 -11.54
N THR A 119 -2.13 10.58 -12.62
CA THR A 119 -1.00 9.88 -13.23
C THR A 119 -0.69 10.48 -14.59
N ALA A 120 0.58 10.42 -14.98
CA ALA A 120 1.07 10.84 -16.29
C ALA A 120 2.41 10.21 -16.61
N ASP A 121 2.72 10.01 -17.88
CA ASP A 121 3.95 9.35 -18.35
C ASP A 121 5.21 10.22 -18.25
N GLY A 122 5.06 11.48 -17.84
CA GLY A 122 6.19 12.40 -17.74
C GLY A 122 5.87 13.62 -16.90
N ARG A 123 6.71 14.64 -17.04
CA ARG A 123 6.49 15.94 -16.38
C ARG A 123 5.54 16.78 -17.23
N ILE A 124 4.42 17.18 -16.64
CA ILE A 124 3.39 17.99 -17.30
C ILE A 124 3.47 19.43 -16.79
N ASP A 125 3.30 20.40 -17.70
CA ASP A 125 3.13 21.79 -17.33
C ASP A 125 1.62 22.11 -17.18
N PHE A 126 1.18 22.16 -15.95
CA PHE A 126 -0.21 22.38 -15.59
C PHE A 126 -0.49 23.79 -15.03
N ARG A 127 0.43 24.77 -15.22
CA ARG A 127 0.30 26.12 -14.63
C ARG A 127 -0.99 26.83 -15.06
N GLU A 128 -1.35 26.76 -16.34
CA GLU A 128 -2.58 27.39 -16.85
C GLU A 128 -3.83 26.67 -16.36
N LEU A 129 -3.81 25.33 -16.30
CA LEU A 129 -4.90 24.55 -15.73
C LEU A 129 -5.15 24.92 -14.26
N VAL A 130 -4.09 25.05 -13.45
CA VAL A 130 -4.22 25.46 -12.04
C VAL A 130 -4.86 26.82 -11.89
N LYS A 131 -4.46 27.81 -12.72
CA LYS A 131 -5.08 29.15 -12.71
C LYS A 131 -6.58 29.11 -13.02
N GLU A 132 -6.96 28.35 -14.06
CA GLU A 132 -8.36 28.20 -14.46
C GLU A 132 -9.19 27.50 -13.36
N LEU A 133 -8.66 26.41 -12.76
CA LEU A 133 -9.33 25.72 -11.65
C LEU A 133 -9.44 26.60 -10.41
N ALA A 134 -8.39 27.35 -10.06
CA ALA A 134 -8.43 28.27 -8.92
C ALA A 134 -9.48 29.40 -9.10
N ALA A 135 -9.67 29.88 -10.31
CA ALA A 135 -10.71 30.86 -10.63
C ALA A 135 -12.14 30.29 -10.47
N ILE A 136 -12.33 29.01 -10.82
CA ILE A 136 -13.62 28.33 -10.71
C ILE A 136 -13.97 28.01 -9.25
N PHE A 137 -13.05 27.34 -8.55
CA PHE A 137 -13.29 26.82 -7.19
C PHE A 137 -13.05 27.85 -6.08
N ARG A 138 -12.36 28.94 -6.38
CA ARG A 138 -11.99 29.99 -5.41
C ARG A 138 -11.30 29.43 -4.16
N THR A 139 -10.51 28.40 -4.34
CA THR A 139 -9.83 27.62 -3.31
C THR A 139 -8.40 27.34 -3.78
N ARG A 140 -7.49 27.09 -2.87
CA ARG A 140 -6.11 26.71 -3.22
C ARG A 140 -6.13 25.32 -3.90
N ILE A 141 -5.66 25.27 -5.14
CA ILE A 141 -5.56 24.06 -5.94
C ILE A 141 -4.17 23.45 -5.77
N GLU A 142 -4.12 22.16 -5.46
CA GLU A 142 -2.89 21.34 -5.47
C GLU A 142 -3.05 20.20 -6.46
N LEU A 143 -2.11 20.08 -7.40
CA LEU A 143 -2.02 18.97 -8.34
C LEU A 143 -0.88 18.05 -7.89
N ARG A 144 -1.20 16.77 -7.64
CA ARG A 144 -0.24 15.78 -7.15
C ARG A 144 -0.15 14.60 -8.11
N GLN A 145 0.98 14.47 -8.76
CA GLN A 145 1.27 13.29 -9.53
C GLN A 145 1.54 12.11 -8.59
N ILE A 146 0.85 11.00 -8.80
CA ILE A 146 1.00 9.76 -8.02
C ILE A 146 1.56 8.65 -8.90
N GLY A 147 2.09 7.61 -8.25
CA GLY A 147 2.63 6.46 -8.96
C GLY A 147 1.53 5.46 -9.37
N VAL A 148 1.80 4.65 -10.39
CA VAL A 148 0.88 3.63 -10.92
C VAL A 148 0.39 2.61 -9.87
N ARG A 149 1.15 2.37 -8.80
CA ARG A 149 0.68 1.52 -7.70
C ARG A 149 -0.32 2.24 -6.80
N ASP A 150 -0.16 3.54 -6.59
CA ASP A 150 -1.12 4.34 -5.82
C ASP A 150 -2.43 4.51 -6.57
N GLU A 151 -2.36 4.64 -7.90
CA GLU A 151 -3.52 4.58 -8.79
C GLU A 151 -4.24 3.23 -8.63
N ALA A 152 -3.54 2.10 -8.82
CA ALA A 152 -4.11 0.77 -8.63
C ALA A 152 -4.68 0.56 -7.21
N LYS A 153 -4.07 1.15 -6.18
CA LYS A 153 -4.54 1.12 -4.81
C LYS A 153 -5.88 1.87 -4.65
N THR A 154 -6.03 3.02 -5.31
CA THR A 154 -7.24 3.86 -5.24
C THR A 154 -8.38 3.22 -6.03
N MET A 155 -8.11 2.74 -7.24
CA MET A 155 -9.11 2.09 -8.09
C MET A 155 -9.53 0.72 -7.58
N GLY A 156 -8.62 0.00 -6.92
CA GLY A 156 -8.85 -1.38 -6.49
C GLY A 156 -8.81 -2.38 -7.64
N GLY A 157 -9.44 -3.54 -7.46
CA GLY A 157 -9.53 -4.59 -8.47
C GLY A 157 -9.12 -5.95 -7.93
N ILE A 158 -9.04 -6.94 -8.83
CA ILE A 158 -8.68 -8.32 -8.53
C ILE A 158 -7.28 -8.62 -9.08
N GLY A 159 -6.43 -9.19 -8.25
CA GLY A 159 -5.11 -9.64 -8.65
C GLY A 159 -5.15 -10.92 -9.49
N CYS A 160 -4.03 -11.28 -10.13
CA CYS A 160 -3.89 -12.53 -10.86
C CYS A 160 -4.08 -13.80 -9.98
N CYS A 161 -3.97 -13.65 -8.65
CA CYS A 161 -4.25 -14.69 -7.66
C CYS A 161 -5.75 -14.86 -7.34
N GLY A 162 -6.65 -14.10 -7.99
CA GLY A 162 -8.09 -14.13 -7.76
C GLY A 162 -8.57 -13.41 -6.50
N ARG A 163 -7.68 -12.78 -5.73
CA ARG A 163 -8.01 -12.00 -4.52
C ARG A 163 -8.04 -10.50 -4.83
N PRO A 164 -8.77 -9.70 -4.03
CA PRO A 164 -8.64 -8.24 -4.10
C PRO A 164 -7.18 -7.81 -3.94
N LEU A 165 -6.81 -6.71 -4.58
CA LEU A 165 -5.43 -6.20 -4.56
C LEU A 165 -4.94 -6.00 -3.13
N CYS A 166 -3.76 -6.52 -2.80
CA CYS A 166 -3.14 -6.34 -1.48
C CYS A 166 -3.02 -4.86 -1.11
N CYS A 167 -2.62 -4.02 -2.10
CA CYS A 167 -2.45 -2.58 -1.89
C CYS A 167 -3.75 -1.85 -1.59
N SER A 168 -4.91 -2.31 -2.08
CA SER A 168 -6.21 -1.68 -1.83
C SER A 168 -6.93 -2.21 -0.59
N THR A 169 -6.42 -3.28 0.04
CA THR A 169 -7.08 -3.93 1.18
C THR A 169 -6.31 -3.81 2.49
N TRP A 170 -5.14 -4.43 2.59
CA TRP A 170 -4.42 -4.56 3.86
C TRP A 170 -2.96 -4.10 3.82
N LEU A 171 -2.29 -4.17 2.67
CA LEU A 171 -0.88 -3.79 2.54
C LEU A 171 -0.77 -2.27 2.31
N GLY A 172 -0.71 -1.51 3.37
CA GLY A 172 -0.66 -0.04 3.33
C GLY A 172 0.73 0.55 3.13
N ASP A 173 1.79 -0.18 3.50
CA ASP A 173 3.18 0.26 3.45
C ASP A 173 3.97 -0.56 2.43
N PHE A 174 4.77 0.09 1.60
CA PHE A 174 5.48 -0.55 0.49
C PHE A 174 6.99 -0.35 0.63
N GLN A 175 7.68 -1.48 0.63
CA GLN A 175 9.13 -1.52 0.50
C GLN A 175 9.52 -1.91 -0.93
N SER A 176 10.78 -1.67 -1.27
CA SER A 176 11.32 -2.04 -2.57
C SER A 176 11.28 -3.56 -2.78
N VAL A 177 10.80 -4.00 -3.94
CA VAL A 177 10.76 -5.40 -4.34
C VAL A 177 11.85 -5.64 -5.38
N SER A 178 12.61 -6.71 -5.21
CA SER A 178 13.68 -7.12 -6.15
C SER A 178 13.33 -8.42 -6.89
N ILE A 179 13.94 -8.61 -8.06
CA ILE A 179 13.82 -9.87 -8.82
C ILE A 179 14.42 -11.05 -8.03
N LYS A 180 15.38 -10.79 -7.14
CA LYS A 180 15.93 -11.82 -6.25
C LYS A 180 14.82 -12.46 -5.41
N MET A 181 13.91 -11.67 -4.86
CA MET A 181 12.79 -12.18 -4.06
C MET A 181 11.90 -13.15 -4.85
N ALA A 182 11.70 -12.90 -6.16
CA ALA A 182 10.96 -13.82 -7.02
C ALA A 182 11.72 -15.14 -7.25
N LYS A 183 13.06 -15.08 -7.37
CA LYS A 183 13.90 -16.29 -7.48
C LYS A 183 13.87 -17.10 -6.18
N ASP A 184 14.02 -16.45 -5.05
CA ASP A 184 14.01 -17.10 -3.74
C ASP A 184 12.66 -17.79 -3.45
N GLN A 185 11.58 -17.31 -4.08
CA GLN A 185 10.23 -17.88 -4.00
C GLN A 185 9.92 -18.85 -5.16
N ASN A 186 10.93 -19.27 -5.94
CA ASN A 186 10.79 -20.20 -7.06
C ASN A 186 9.77 -19.78 -8.12
N LEU A 187 9.57 -18.48 -8.31
CA LEU A 187 8.65 -17.98 -9.34
C LEU A 187 9.34 -17.83 -10.70
N SER A 188 8.59 -18.09 -11.75
CA SER A 188 9.03 -17.83 -13.11
C SER A 188 9.35 -16.34 -13.28
N LEU A 189 10.52 -16.03 -13.84
CA LEU A 189 10.95 -14.64 -14.07
C LEU A 189 10.25 -13.96 -15.26
N ASN A 190 9.20 -14.57 -15.82
CA ASN A 190 8.39 -13.93 -16.84
C ASN A 190 7.70 -12.69 -16.23
N PRO A 191 7.92 -11.48 -16.78
CA PRO A 191 7.34 -10.25 -16.25
C PRO A 191 5.82 -10.31 -16.08
N THR A 192 5.11 -11.00 -16.97
CA THR A 192 3.64 -11.14 -16.87
C THR A 192 3.19 -12.00 -15.69
N LYS A 193 4.08 -12.84 -15.15
CA LYS A 193 3.78 -13.75 -14.02
C LYS A 193 4.28 -13.23 -12.67
N ILE A 194 5.05 -12.15 -12.64
CA ILE A 194 5.60 -11.57 -11.42
C ILE A 194 5.23 -10.08 -11.24
N SER A 195 4.45 -9.51 -12.16
CA SER A 195 3.99 -8.12 -12.09
C SER A 195 2.50 -8.04 -11.81
N GLY A 196 2.12 -7.07 -10.97
CA GLY A 196 0.73 -6.74 -10.68
C GLY A 196 0.08 -5.93 -11.80
N ILE A 197 -1.21 -5.64 -11.66
CA ILE A 197 -1.95 -4.78 -12.60
C ILE A 197 -1.35 -3.38 -12.74
N CYS A 198 -0.60 -2.92 -11.73
CA CYS A 198 0.16 -1.67 -11.76
C CYS A 198 1.47 -1.75 -12.57
N GLY A 199 1.78 -2.87 -13.24
CA GLY A 199 3.01 -3.08 -14.00
C GLY A 199 4.29 -3.25 -13.17
N ARG A 200 4.23 -3.10 -11.85
CA ARG A 200 5.38 -3.32 -10.95
C ARG A 200 5.37 -4.72 -10.37
N LEU A 201 6.53 -5.20 -9.88
CA LEU A 201 6.64 -6.49 -9.22
C LEU A 201 5.61 -6.63 -8.09
N PHE A 202 5.13 -7.85 -7.89
CA PHE A 202 4.15 -8.15 -6.84
C PHE A 202 4.63 -7.69 -5.46
N CYS A 203 3.81 -6.91 -4.77
CA CYS A 203 4.10 -6.46 -3.41
C CYS A 203 4.10 -7.61 -2.38
N CYS A 204 3.36 -8.68 -2.63
CA CYS A 204 3.37 -9.89 -1.79
C CYS A 204 4.73 -10.58 -1.77
N LEU A 205 5.57 -10.46 -2.82
CA LEU A 205 6.94 -11.00 -2.82
C LEU A 205 7.75 -10.48 -1.63
N ASN A 206 7.71 -9.18 -1.39
CA ASN A 206 8.43 -8.59 -0.26
C ASN A 206 7.78 -8.96 1.08
N TYR A 207 6.45 -9.00 1.13
CA TYR A 207 5.72 -9.35 2.35
C TYR A 207 6.08 -10.75 2.85
N GLU A 208 6.21 -11.72 1.94
CA GLU A 208 6.50 -13.10 2.25
C GLU A 208 8.01 -13.39 2.35
N HIS A 209 8.86 -12.48 1.84
CA HIS A 209 10.29 -12.72 1.65
C HIS A 209 11.02 -13.17 2.91
N GLN A 210 10.71 -12.59 4.07
CA GLN A 210 11.38 -12.94 5.33
C GLN A 210 11.18 -14.41 5.71
N VAL A 211 9.99 -14.97 5.44
CA VAL A 211 9.68 -16.37 5.70
C VAL A 211 10.52 -17.26 4.78
N TYR A 212 10.53 -16.96 3.47
CA TYR A 212 11.34 -17.69 2.49
C TYR A 212 12.84 -17.62 2.81
N GLU A 213 13.34 -16.42 3.14
CA GLU A 213 14.76 -16.24 3.48
C GLU A 213 15.16 -17.05 4.73
N GLY A 214 14.29 -17.07 5.76
CA GLY A 214 14.50 -17.86 6.97
C GLY A 214 14.65 -19.35 6.66
N ILE A 215 13.73 -19.91 5.89
CA ILE A 215 13.75 -21.32 5.50
C ILE A 215 14.96 -21.63 4.61
N LEU A 216 15.26 -20.80 3.61
CA LEU A 216 16.37 -21.02 2.69
C LEU A 216 17.74 -21.01 3.36
N ARG A 217 17.92 -20.29 4.47
CA ARG A 217 19.17 -20.30 5.24
C ARG A 217 19.46 -21.68 5.86
N GLU A 218 18.43 -22.46 6.12
CA GLU A 218 18.53 -23.77 6.75
C GLU A 218 18.49 -24.91 5.73
N MET A 219 18.09 -24.64 4.49
CA MET A 219 18.01 -25.65 3.42
C MET A 219 19.32 -25.75 2.63
N PRO A 220 19.65 -26.96 2.12
CA PRO A 220 20.81 -27.14 1.25
C PRO A 220 20.60 -26.41 -0.09
N ASN A 221 21.67 -25.82 -0.60
CA ASN A 221 21.64 -25.12 -1.90
C ASN A 221 21.43 -26.09 -3.06
N VAL A 222 20.75 -25.63 -4.10
CA VAL A 222 20.66 -26.36 -5.37
C VAL A 222 22.06 -26.61 -5.92
N GLY A 223 22.34 -27.88 -6.29
CA GLY A 223 23.64 -28.34 -6.75
C GLY A 223 24.55 -28.89 -5.66
N SER A 224 24.25 -28.73 -4.38
CA SER A 224 24.99 -29.32 -3.28
C SER A 224 24.76 -30.85 -3.19
N ILE A 225 25.72 -31.56 -2.59
CA ILE A 225 25.62 -33.00 -2.32
C ILE A 225 25.10 -33.20 -0.91
N VAL A 226 24.04 -33.96 -0.77
CA VAL A 226 23.41 -34.30 0.52
C VAL A 226 23.40 -35.83 0.72
N GLN A 227 23.42 -36.24 1.99
CA GLN A 227 23.26 -37.64 2.35
C GLN A 227 21.77 -37.95 2.53
N THR A 228 21.24 -38.91 1.77
CA THR A 228 19.89 -39.41 1.90
C THR A 228 19.87 -40.84 2.41
N PRO A 229 18.73 -41.40 2.85
CA PRO A 229 18.65 -42.82 3.22
C PRO A 229 19.08 -43.78 2.10
N ASP A 230 18.91 -43.38 0.84
CA ASP A 230 19.24 -44.18 -0.35
C ASP A 230 20.66 -43.91 -0.89
N GLY A 231 21.45 -43.07 -0.22
CA GLY A 231 22.83 -42.76 -0.60
C GLY A 231 23.10 -41.28 -0.80
N LYS A 232 24.27 -40.97 -1.34
CA LYS A 232 24.64 -39.61 -1.69
C LYS A 232 23.86 -39.16 -2.95
N GLY A 233 23.38 -37.93 -2.93
CA GLY A 233 22.66 -37.37 -4.08
C GLY A 233 22.86 -35.87 -4.21
N LYS A 234 22.67 -35.38 -5.43
CA LYS A 234 22.77 -33.96 -5.79
C LYS A 234 21.41 -33.30 -5.70
N VAL A 235 21.30 -32.17 -4.99
CA VAL A 235 20.07 -31.37 -4.92
C VAL A 235 19.78 -30.75 -6.29
N LEU A 236 18.62 -31.06 -6.86
CA LEU A 236 18.15 -30.53 -8.14
C LEU A 236 17.26 -29.31 -7.96
N GLU A 237 16.39 -29.34 -6.96
CA GLU A 237 15.37 -28.33 -6.71
C GLU A 237 15.03 -28.26 -5.22
N THR A 238 14.63 -27.09 -4.75
CA THR A 238 14.15 -26.87 -3.39
C THR A 238 12.70 -26.43 -3.42
N LYS A 239 11.83 -27.07 -2.63
CA LYS A 239 10.45 -26.65 -2.38
C LYS A 239 10.40 -25.92 -1.04
N THR A 240 10.74 -24.65 -1.04
CA THR A 240 11.04 -23.87 0.16
C THR A 240 9.95 -23.96 1.23
N ILE A 241 8.68 -23.72 0.90
CA ILE A 241 7.56 -23.71 1.87
C ILE A 241 7.28 -25.12 2.43
N LEU A 242 7.53 -26.18 1.67
CA LEU A 242 7.34 -27.55 2.13
C LEU A 242 8.56 -28.09 2.89
N GLU A 243 9.67 -27.31 2.88
CA GLU A 243 10.99 -27.72 3.43
C GLU A 243 11.47 -29.05 2.83
N GLU A 244 11.18 -29.26 1.55
CA GLU A 244 11.53 -30.46 0.79
C GLU A 244 12.59 -30.15 -0.25
N VAL A 245 13.49 -31.11 -0.46
CA VAL A 245 14.48 -31.06 -1.54
C VAL A 245 14.32 -32.24 -2.47
N LYS A 246 14.42 -31.97 -3.77
CA LYS A 246 14.44 -32.98 -4.80
C LYS A 246 15.89 -33.36 -5.07
N VAL A 247 16.24 -34.64 -4.84
CA VAL A 247 17.62 -35.12 -4.92
C VAL A 247 17.75 -36.19 -5.98
N GLN A 248 18.78 -36.11 -6.79
CA GLN A 248 19.18 -37.19 -7.72
C GLN A 248 20.26 -38.03 -7.08
N VAL A 249 19.93 -39.29 -6.78
CA VAL A 249 20.85 -40.25 -6.16
C VAL A 249 21.78 -40.87 -7.21
N GLU A 250 23.07 -40.98 -6.90
CA GLU A 250 24.13 -41.41 -7.85
C GLU A 250 23.91 -42.82 -8.43
N ASN A 251 23.27 -43.72 -7.70
CA ASN A 251 23.12 -45.14 -8.10
C ASN A 251 21.80 -45.48 -8.82
N LYS A 252 20.88 -44.51 -8.98
CA LYS A 252 19.57 -44.73 -9.62
C LYS A 252 19.38 -43.73 -10.77
N LYS A 253 19.47 -44.18 -12.02
CA LYS A 253 19.36 -43.31 -13.20
C LYS A 253 18.01 -42.61 -13.43
N ALA A 254 16.99 -42.91 -12.62
CA ALA A 254 15.61 -42.40 -12.84
C ALA A 254 14.85 -41.97 -11.58
N ASP A 255 15.31 -42.23 -10.36
CA ASP A 255 14.55 -41.95 -9.17
C ASP A 255 14.97 -40.63 -8.51
N THR A 256 14.06 -39.70 -8.51
CA THR A 256 14.16 -38.44 -7.75
C THR A 256 13.42 -38.63 -6.43
N ILE A 257 14.11 -38.47 -5.31
CA ILE A 257 13.53 -38.64 -3.98
C ILE A 257 13.26 -37.26 -3.40
N GLU A 258 12.07 -37.07 -2.86
CA GLU A 258 11.73 -35.88 -2.06
C GLU A 258 12.10 -36.19 -0.61
N VAL A 259 13.03 -35.43 -0.06
CA VAL A 259 13.50 -35.58 1.33
C VAL A 259 13.03 -34.36 2.11
N LYS A 260 12.26 -34.61 3.17
CA LYS A 260 11.97 -33.58 4.18
C LYS A 260 13.17 -33.35 5.07
N LYS A 261 13.30 -32.13 5.53
CA LYS A 261 14.31 -31.74 6.50
C LYS A 261 14.10 -32.48 7.83
#